data_e7a3f30bfcd86afa0961979aa3b1958c
#
_entry.id   e7a3f30bfcd86afa0961979aa3b1958c
#
_cell.length_a   1.000
_cell.length_b   1.000
_cell.length_c   1.000
_cell.angle_alpha   90.00
_cell.angle_beta   90.00
_cell.angle_gamma   90.00
#
_symmetry.space_group_name_H-M   'P 1'
#
loop_
_entity.id
_entity.type
_entity.pdbx_description
1 polymer ?
#
loop_
_entity_poly.entity_id
_entity_poly.type
_entity_poly.pdbx_seq_one_letter_code
_entity_poly.pdbx_strand_id
1 'polypeptide(L)'
;MPREPLPSPLLAARSLENGMPAYRQSRESIFVKQGKLLAGYEDDYVYDRQVLRYFPTYQSLTDPELRGYFSWRTKLRRGNLQETSLSYAFLYIYELLNQIGVADPMDGYRKLTEFRDAYGALNDGILPYLNQWLMDYVVYYNLDAGLLADMPQVRFNRDIAVLDSIQSRGDEEVIRAVKQLSPKWLERSKFYREYREDCDTVIVRVLRRMAEHYDTRCKKTMVEQYFGSFTQSQVILFDSAVFHRRQEQGSRQYTVDEKYIYRCHNGLWSVQKYSCIPHSNGKLGDVLKAIDAVMRECYGYGRPIQYKLETKWIIKIIQEEAQNLLAEKKAAEEKKITIDYSRLARIRSDAAVTRDRLMVEEEAEEEAPPAQPPEPAAEPEDTPLTKDEYRLLQSLLYGRDYGWVRSSGLMLSVLVDGINDKLYDTFSDSVLLGDDPPELIEDYIADLKEMIHP
;
A
#
# COMPACT_ATOMS: atom_id res chain seq x y z
N MET A 1 -8.36 -61.48 16.17
CA MET A 1 -9.73 -61.25 15.72
C MET A 1 -9.83 -61.65 14.25
N PRO A 2 -10.86 -62.35 13.80
CA PRO A 2 -11.05 -62.64 12.38
C PRO A 2 -11.13 -61.29 11.64
N ARG A 3 -10.42 -61.19 10.51
CA ARG A 3 -10.47 -60.01 9.65
C ARG A 3 -11.88 -59.90 9.09
N GLU A 4 -12.59 -58.81 9.39
CA GLU A 4 -13.83 -58.52 8.68
C GLU A 4 -13.58 -58.50 7.18
N PRO A 5 -14.44 -59.16 6.39
CA PRO A 5 -14.30 -59.14 4.94
C PRO A 5 -14.41 -57.70 4.40
N LEU A 6 -13.59 -57.37 3.42
CA LEU A 6 -13.62 -56.07 2.78
C LEU A 6 -15.02 -55.86 2.13
N PRO A 7 -15.67 -54.69 2.28
CA PRO A 7 -16.95 -54.41 1.64
C PRO A 7 -16.91 -54.53 0.12
N SER A 8 -17.99 -55.04 -0.48
CA SER A 8 -18.07 -55.34 -1.92
C SER A 8 -17.63 -54.18 -2.86
N PRO A 9 -17.97 -52.89 -2.59
CA PRO A 9 -17.49 -51.78 -3.43
C PRO A 9 -15.95 -51.63 -3.41
N LEU A 10 -15.31 -51.87 -2.25
CA LEU A 10 -13.86 -51.80 -2.12
C LEU A 10 -13.18 -53.00 -2.79
N LEU A 11 -13.80 -54.20 -2.70
CA LEU A 11 -13.33 -55.39 -3.46
C LEU A 11 -13.40 -55.13 -4.97
N ALA A 12 -14.52 -54.58 -5.46
CA ALA A 12 -14.69 -54.23 -6.86
C ALA A 12 -13.62 -53.22 -7.33
N ALA A 13 -13.35 -52.17 -6.50
CA ALA A 13 -12.30 -51.20 -6.80
C ALA A 13 -10.89 -51.84 -6.87
N ARG A 14 -10.58 -52.77 -5.92
CA ARG A 14 -9.30 -53.54 -5.94
C ARG A 14 -9.16 -54.38 -7.21
N SER A 15 -10.23 -55.00 -7.70
CA SER A 15 -10.22 -55.88 -8.84
C SER A 15 -9.99 -55.13 -10.18
N LEU A 16 -10.21 -53.81 -10.24
CA LEU A 16 -9.97 -53.02 -11.45
C LEU A 16 -8.50 -53.05 -11.93
N GLU A 17 -7.54 -53.32 -11.06
CA GLU A 17 -6.13 -53.47 -11.41
C GLU A 17 -5.89 -54.82 -12.11
N ASN A 18 -6.56 -55.88 -11.73
CA ASN A 18 -6.33 -57.24 -12.17
C ASN A 18 -6.85 -57.56 -13.60
N GLY A 19 -7.71 -56.65 -14.12
CA GLY A 19 -8.42 -56.87 -15.39
C GLY A 19 -7.68 -56.45 -16.68
N MET A 20 -6.51 -55.80 -16.61
CA MET A 20 -5.78 -55.32 -17.78
C MET A 20 -4.26 -55.50 -17.65
N PRO A 21 -3.55 -55.71 -18.80
CA PRO A 21 -2.10 -55.76 -18.81
C PRO A 21 -1.48 -54.49 -18.22
N ALA A 22 -0.55 -54.63 -17.26
CA ALA A 22 0.08 -53.55 -16.50
C ALA A 22 0.71 -52.45 -17.37
N TYR A 23 1.13 -52.77 -18.62
CA TYR A 23 1.73 -51.81 -19.55
C TYR A 23 0.73 -50.86 -20.23
N ARG A 24 -0.58 -51.05 -20.04
CA ARG A 24 -1.64 -50.22 -20.65
C ARG A 24 -2.30 -49.23 -19.69
N GLN A 25 -1.98 -49.25 -18.39
CA GLN A 25 -2.59 -48.35 -17.43
C GLN A 25 -1.55 -47.75 -16.49
N SER A 26 -1.51 -46.42 -16.46
CA SER A 26 -0.72 -45.75 -15.43
C SER A 26 -1.43 -45.88 -14.07
N ARG A 27 -0.66 -45.77 -13.00
CA ARG A 27 -1.13 -45.75 -11.60
C ARG A 27 -2.23 -44.69 -11.42
N GLU A 28 -2.05 -43.52 -12.04
CA GLU A 28 -2.98 -42.41 -11.98
C GLU A 28 -4.30 -42.74 -12.69
N SER A 29 -4.25 -43.43 -13.82
CA SER A 29 -5.46 -43.90 -14.54
C SER A 29 -6.28 -44.89 -13.69
N ILE A 30 -5.60 -45.85 -13.05
CA ILE A 30 -6.25 -46.82 -12.14
C ILE A 30 -6.89 -46.05 -10.95
N PHE A 31 -6.14 -45.12 -10.34
CA PHE A 31 -6.63 -44.30 -9.24
C PHE A 31 -7.92 -43.57 -9.61
N VAL A 32 -7.98 -42.94 -10.78
CA VAL A 32 -9.20 -42.22 -11.23
C VAL A 32 -10.37 -43.18 -11.46
N LYS A 33 -10.14 -44.37 -12.04
CA LYS A 33 -11.20 -45.37 -12.25
C LYS A 33 -11.77 -45.85 -10.92
N GLN A 34 -10.92 -46.17 -9.95
CA GLN A 34 -11.28 -46.57 -8.61
C GLN A 34 -12.03 -45.46 -7.88
N GLY A 35 -11.51 -44.24 -7.97
CA GLY A 35 -12.12 -43.06 -7.33
C GLY A 35 -13.51 -42.78 -7.84
N LYS A 36 -13.75 -42.89 -9.15
CA LYS A 36 -15.10 -42.72 -9.76
C LYS A 36 -16.07 -43.79 -9.26
N LEU A 37 -15.63 -45.05 -9.16
CA LEU A 37 -16.44 -46.12 -8.59
C LEU A 37 -16.78 -45.87 -7.12
N LEU A 38 -15.83 -45.35 -6.35
CA LEU A 38 -15.93 -45.08 -4.94
C LEU A 38 -16.37 -43.68 -4.58
N ALA A 39 -16.76 -42.85 -5.55
CA ALA A 39 -17.08 -41.45 -5.31
C ALA A 39 -18.17 -41.23 -4.26
N GLY A 40 -19.22 -42.05 -4.28
CA GLY A 40 -20.31 -42.03 -3.31
C GLY A 40 -20.18 -43.02 -2.15
N TYR A 41 -19.07 -43.78 -2.08
CA TYR A 41 -18.91 -44.80 -1.03
C TYR A 41 -18.71 -44.13 0.35
N GLU A 42 -19.38 -44.61 1.35
CA GLU A 42 -19.27 -44.19 2.75
C GLU A 42 -18.90 -45.40 3.65
N ASP A 43 -18.11 -45.17 4.67
CA ASP A 43 -17.72 -46.15 5.68
C ASP A 43 -17.79 -45.53 7.07
N ASP A 44 -17.87 -46.35 8.12
CA ASP A 44 -17.86 -45.99 9.53
C ASP A 44 -16.80 -46.77 10.34
N TYR A 45 -15.91 -47.48 9.63
CA TYR A 45 -14.85 -48.29 10.22
C TYR A 45 -13.90 -47.47 11.07
N VAL A 46 -13.65 -47.87 12.29
CA VAL A 46 -12.74 -47.20 13.21
C VAL A 46 -11.31 -47.64 12.93
N TYR A 47 -10.48 -46.68 12.53
CA TYR A 47 -9.03 -46.85 12.32
C TYR A 47 -8.29 -45.72 13.00
N ASP A 48 -7.50 -46.02 14.02
CA ASP A 48 -6.85 -45.06 14.91
C ASP A 48 -5.31 -44.99 14.73
N ARG A 49 -4.77 -45.72 13.75
CA ARG A 49 -3.32 -45.76 13.50
C ARG A 49 -2.90 -44.71 12.48
N GLN A 50 -1.69 -44.24 12.65
CA GLN A 50 -1.08 -43.30 11.68
C GLN A 50 -0.79 -44.01 10.36
N VAL A 51 -1.09 -43.34 9.25
CA VAL A 51 -0.83 -43.82 7.90
C VAL A 51 0.28 -42.97 7.28
N LEU A 52 1.38 -43.59 6.87
CA LEU A 52 2.50 -42.93 6.23
C LEU A 52 2.71 -43.56 4.84
N ARG A 53 2.32 -42.84 3.81
CA ARG A 53 2.48 -43.23 2.41
C ARG A 53 2.92 -42.03 1.59
N TYR A 54 3.94 -42.22 0.75
CA TYR A 54 4.31 -41.23 -0.28
C TYR A 54 3.40 -41.41 -1.48
N PHE A 55 2.82 -40.35 -1.99
CA PHE A 55 1.87 -40.36 -3.10
C PHE A 55 0.75 -41.40 -2.91
N PRO A 56 -0.09 -41.26 -1.86
CA PRO A 56 -1.08 -42.25 -1.53
C PRO A 56 -2.10 -42.47 -2.66
N THR A 57 -2.48 -43.71 -2.87
CA THR A 57 -3.58 -44.14 -3.73
C THR A 57 -4.37 -45.21 -3.00
N TYR A 58 -5.57 -45.56 -3.48
CA TYR A 58 -6.37 -46.62 -2.83
C TYR A 58 -5.62 -47.94 -2.79
N GLN A 59 -4.78 -48.22 -3.77
CA GLN A 59 -3.98 -49.46 -3.83
C GLN A 59 -2.80 -49.47 -2.85
N SER A 60 -2.25 -48.33 -2.51
CA SER A 60 -1.14 -48.27 -1.56
C SER A 60 -1.54 -48.45 -0.10
N LEU A 61 -2.84 -48.41 0.20
CA LEU A 61 -3.40 -48.61 1.54
C LEU A 61 -3.74 -50.09 1.79
N THR A 62 -3.52 -50.59 2.98
CA THR A 62 -4.08 -51.88 3.43
C THR A 62 -5.58 -51.77 3.56
N ASP A 63 -6.28 -52.91 3.64
CA ASP A 63 -7.76 -52.88 3.78
C ASP A 63 -8.29 -52.08 4.97
N PRO A 64 -7.71 -52.22 6.19
CA PRO A 64 -8.09 -51.38 7.30
C PRO A 64 -7.80 -49.89 7.12
N GLU A 65 -6.64 -49.55 6.53
CA GLU A 65 -6.27 -48.15 6.21
C GLU A 65 -7.25 -47.58 5.18
N LEU A 66 -7.64 -48.36 4.17
CA LEU A 66 -8.56 -47.89 3.14
C LEU A 66 -9.96 -47.63 3.72
N ARG A 67 -10.47 -48.53 4.56
CA ARG A 67 -11.74 -48.32 5.27
C ARG A 67 -11.68 -47.10 6.21
N GLY A 68 -10.55 -46.94 6.94
CA GLY A 68 -10.30 -45.76 7.79
C GLY A 68 -10.31 -44.46 7.01
N TYR A 69 -9.72 -44.46 5.79
CA TYR A 69 -9.77 -43.32 4.90
C TYR A 69 -11.21 -42.92 4.54
N PHE A 70 -12.04 -43.90 4.13
CA PHE A 70 -13.42 -43.63 3.73
C PHE A 70 -14.28 -43.20 4.91
N SER A 71 -14.07 -43.74 6.12
CA SER A 71 -14.70 -43.25 7.34
C SER A 71 -14.37 -41.80 7.64
N TRP A 72 -13.08 -41.41 7.54
CA TRP A 72 -12.66 -40.03 7.72
C TRP A 72 -13.27 -39.13 6.62
N ARG A 73 -13.20 -39.55 5.33
CA ARG A 73 -13.81 -38.81 4.23
C ARG A 73 -15.31 -38.65 4.38
N THR A 74 -16.03 -39.66 4.88
CA THR A 74 -17.46 -39.59 5.17
C THR A 74 -17.77 -38.51 6.21
N LYS A 75 -16.99 -38.46 7.29
CA LYS A 75 -17.12 -37.43 8.34
C LYS A 75 -16.83 -36.05 7.77
N LEU A 76 -15.76 -35.90 7.02
CA LEU A 76 -15.38 -34.65 6.37
C LEU A 76 -16.52 -34.13 5.47
N ARG A 77 -17.08 -34.95 4.60
CA ARG A 77 -18.16 -34.58 3.68
C ARG A 77 -19.48 -34.23 4.39
N ARG A 78 -19.64 -34.70 5.61
CA ARG A 78 -20.76 -34.35 6.52
C ARG A 78 -20.48 -33.12 7.39
N GLY A 79 -19.40 -32.40 7.10
CA GLY A 79 -19.00 -31.18 7.81
C GLY A 79 -18.24 -31.38 9.11
N ASN A 80 -17.88 -32.64 9.44
CA ASN A 80 -17.08 -32.95 10.62
C ASN A 80 -15.62 -33.17 10.23
N LEU A 81 -14.88 -32.06 10.09
CA LEU A 81 -13.46 -32.08 9.79
C LEU A 81 -12.66 -32.47 11.05
N GLN A 82 -11.86 -33.49 10.93
CA GLN A 82 -10.94 -33.95 11.96
C GLN A 82 -9.51 -33.99 11.38
N GLU A 83 -8.53 -33.66 12.23
CA GLU A 83 -7.13 -33.88 11.86
C GLU A 83 -6.90 -35.36 11.56
N THR A 84 -6.08 -35.62 10.55
CA THR A 84 -5.72 -36.97 10.13
C THR A 84 -4.27 -37.03 9.65
N SER A 85 -3.79 -38.21 9.26
CA SER A 85 -2.47 -38.33 8.62
C SER A 85 -2.41 -37.56 7.30
N LEU A 86 -1.29 -36.93 7.00
CA LEU A 86 -1.08 -36.24 5.72
C LEU A 86 -1.36 -37.18 4.51
N SER A 87 -1.15 -38.48 4.65
CA SER A 87 -1.49 -39.44 3.59
C SER A 87 -2.99 -39.43 3.22
N TYR A 88 -3.88 -39.34 4.20
CA TYR A 88 -5.32 -39.23 3.94
C TYR A 88 -5.68 -37.85 3.38
N ALA A 89 -5.10 -36.80 3.92
CA ALA A 89 -5.31 -35.43 3.40
C ALA A 89 -4.90 -35.32 1.93
N PHE A 90 -3.71 -35.81 1.56
CA PHE A 90 -3.25 -35.82 0.16
C PHE A 90 -4.11 -36.72 -0.72
N LEU A 91 -4.54 -37.88 -0.24
CA LEU A 91 -5.42 -38.77 -1.01
C LEU A 91 -6.74 -38.05 -1.37
N TYR A 92 -7.32 -37.33 -0.42
CA TYR A 92 -8.53 -36.52 -0.65
C TYR A 92 -8.29 -35.37 -1.62
N ILE A 93 -7.16 -34.66 -1.49
CA ILE A 93 -6.78 -33.63 -2.45
C ILE A 93 -6.66 -34.24 -3.86
N TYR A 94 -6.04 -35.42 -4.00
CA TYR A 94 -5.91 -36.10 -5.31
C TYR A 94 -7.27 -36.52 -5.88
N GLU A 95 -8.24 -36.89 -5.03
CA GLU A 95 -9.62 -37.10 -5.50
C GLU A 95 -10.16 -35.82 -6.15
N LEU A 96 -10.07 -34.69 -5.48
CA LEU A 96 -10.59 -33.40 -5.97
C LEU A 96 -9.85 -32.92 -7.23
N LEU A 97 -8.52 -33.05 -7.26
CA LEU A 97 -7.73 -32.71 -8.44
C LEU A 97 -8.16 -33.50 -9.68
N ASN A 98 -8.55 -34.76 -9.52
CA ASN A 98 -8.98 -35.66 -10.58
C ASN A 98 -10.49 -35.66 -10.83
N GLN A 99 -11.23 -34.68 -10.32
CA GLN A 99 -12.69 -34.56 -10.47
C GLN A 99 -13.46 -35.74 -9.88
N ILE A 100 -12.99 -36.31 -8.76
CA ILE A 100 -13.67 -37.41 -8.05
C ILE A 100 -14.53 -36.81 -6.93
N GLY A 101 -15.83 -37.09 -6.95
CA GLY A 101 -16.78 -36.62 -5.93
C GLY A 101 -17.08 -35.12 -6.03
N VAL A 102 -16.96 -34.55 -7.20
CA VAL A 102 -17.32 -33.17 -7.51
C VAL A 102 -18.29 -33.12 -8.70
N ALA A 103 -19.13 -32.10 -8.73
CA ALA A 103 -20.13 -31.92 -9.79
C ALA A 103 -19.49 -31.42 -11.08
N ASP A 104 -18.58 -30.44 -10.97
CA ASP A 104 -17.88 -29.79 -12.07
C ASP A 104 -16.53 -29.21 -11.57
N PRO A 105 -15.68 -28.67 -12.45
CA PRO A 105 -14.41 -28.10 -12.05
C PRO A 105 -14.52 -26.93 -11.06
N MET A 106 -15.56 -26.14 -11.10
CA MET A 106 -15.75 -25.03 -10.15
C MET A 106 -16.09 -25.53 -8.74
N ASP A 107 -16.94 -26.58 -8.63
CA ASP A 107 -17.21 -27.25 -7.36
C ASP A 107 -15.91 -27.88 -6.78
N GLY A 108 -15.09 -28.45 -7.65
CA GLY A 108 -13.79 -29.00 -7.24
C GLY A 108 -12.85 -27.90 -6.71
N TYR A 109 -12.78 -26.77 -7.37
CA TYR A 109 -11.98 -25.62 -6.92
C TYR A 109 -12.46 -25.11 -5.54
N ARG A 110 -13.78 -24.96 -5.38
CA ARG A 110 -14.38 -24.52 -4.11
C ARG A 110 -14.03 -25.49 -2.98
N LYS A 111 -14.22 -26.79 -3.17
CA LYS A 111 -13.88 -27.82 -2.18
C LYS A 111 -12.38 -27.86 -1.85
N LEU A 112 -11.49 -27.66 -2.84
CA LEU A 112 -10.05 -27.57 -2.61
C LEU A 112 -9.69 -26.34 -1.78
N THR A 113 -10.32 -25.20 -2.03
CA THR A 113 -10.09 -23.95 -1.30
C THR A 113 -10.62 -24.07 0.13
N GLU A 114 -11.84 -24.56 0.31
CA GLU A 114 -12.43 -24.82 1.63
C GLU A 114 -11.56 -25.80 2.45
N PHE A 115 -11.06 -26.86 1.82
CA PHE A 115 -10.18 -27.82 2.48
C PHE A 115 -8.83 -27.22 2.83
N ARG A 116 -8.23 -26.41 1.94
CA ARG A 116 -6.97 -25.68 2.21
C ARG A 116 -7.12 -24.81 3.46
N ASP A 117 -8.19 -24.03 3.54
CA ASP A 117 -8.40 -23.06 4.61
C ASP A 117 -8.72 -23.76 5.95
N ALA A 118 -9.61 -24.74 5.91
CA ALA A 118 -10.04 -25.44 7.11
C ALA A 118 -8.99 -26.45 7.62
N TYR A 119 -8.45 -27.32 6.74
CA TYR A 119 -7.48 -28.33 7.16
C TYR A 119 -6.07 -27.72 7.34
N GLY A 120 -5.70 -26.72 6.54
CA GLY A 120 -4.42 -26.03 6.69
C GLY A 120 -4.26 -25.31 8.03
N ALA A 121 -5.37 -24.94 8.68
CA ALA A 121 -5.37 -24.43 10.05
C ALA A 121 -5.08 -25.53 11.11
N LEU A 122 -5.41 -26.79 10.81
CA LEU A 122 -5.11 -27.94 11.68
C LEU A 122 -3.71 -28.49 11.43
N ASN A 123 -3.31 -28.55 10.17
CA ASN A 123 -2.02 -29.08 9.74
C ASN A 123 -1.56 -28.36 8.46
N ASP A 124 -0.55 -27.52 8.59
CA ASP A 124 -0.01 -26.67 7.52
C ASP A 124 0.84 -27.43 6.46
N GLY A 125 1.15 -28.69 6.73
CA GLY A 125 1.94 -29.55 5.83
C GLY A 125 1.38 -29.72 4.42
N ILE A 126 0.07 -29.44 4.21
CA ILE A 126 -0.55 -29.46 2.87
C ILE A 126 -0.35 -28.14 2.10
N LEU A 127 -0.12 -27.02 2.78
CA LEU A 127 -0.18 -25.69 2.19
C LEU A 127 0.88 -25.45 1.07
N PRO A 128 2.14 -25.89 1.21
CA PRO A 128 3.15 -25.69 0.17
C PRO A 128 2.75 -26.28 -1.18
N TYR A 129 2.11 -27.45 -1.15
CA TYR A 129 1.65 -28.15 -2.35
C TYR A 129 0.31 -27.62 -2.87
N LEU A 130 -0.68 -27.49 -1.97
CA LEU A 130 -2.04 -27.16 -2.36
C LEU A 130 -2.15 -25.73 -2.91
N ASN A 131 -1.37 -24.79 -2.43
CA ASN A 131 -1.32 -23.44 -3.00
C ASN A 131 -0.85 -23.45 -4.47
N GLN A 132 0.15 -24.27 -4.82
CA GLN A 132 0.55 -24.43 -6.20
C GLN A 132 -0.49 -25.18 -7.02
N TRP A 133 -1.03 -26.28 -6.50
CA TRP A 133 -2.02 -27.09 -7.21
C TRP A 133 -3.35 -26.38 -7.44
N LEU A 134 -3.73 -25.43 -6.60
CA LEU A 134 -4.90 -24.57 -6.86
C LEU A 134 -4.67 -23.68 -8.10
N MET A 135 -3.48 -23.13 -8.26
CA MET A 135 -3.13 -22.40 -9.48
C MET A 135 -3.15 -23.33 -10.70
N ASP A 136 -2.49 -24.48 -10.60
CA ASP A 136 -2.48 -25.49 -11.66
C ASP A 136 -3.89 -25.93 -12.04
N TYR A 137 -4.78 -26.06 -11.05
CA TYR A 137 -6.17 -26.46 -11.23
C TYR A 137 -6.96 -25.45 -12.05
N VAL A 138 -6.85 -24.17 -11.71
CA VAL A 138 -7.51 -23.08 -12.44
C VAL A 138 -7.02 -23.06 -13.90
N VAL A 139 -5.71 -23.17 -14.11
CA VAL A 139 -5.10 -23.19 -15.45
C VAL A 139 -5.52 -24.45 -16.25
N TYR A 140 -5.43 -25.62 -15.63
CA TYR A 140 -5.69 -26.90 -16.29
C TYR A 140 -7.17 -27.03 -16.70
N TYR A 141 -8.08 -26.67 -15.82
CA TYR A 141 -9.54 -26.75 -16.06
C TYR A 141 -10.12 -25.49 -16.73
N ASN A 142 -9.26 -24.52 -17.09
CA ASN A 142 -9.63 -23.29 -17.79
C ASN A 142 -10.73 -22.52 -17.04
N LEU A 143 -10.57 -22.38 -15.72
CA LEU A 143 -11.47 -21.59 -14.89
C LEU A 143 -11.14 -20.09 -15.00
N ASP A 144 -11.97 -19.22 -14.44
CA ASP A 144 -11.74 -17.78 -14.44
C ASP A 144 -10.42 -17.38 -13.77
N ALA A 145 -9.61 -16.55 -14.45
CA ALA A 145 -8.32 -16.10 -13.94
C ALA A 145 -8.45 -15.21 -12.70
N GLY A 146 -9.61 -14.58 -12.49
CA GLY A 146 -9.92 -13.79 -11.29
C GLY A 146 -9.78 -14.58 -10.01
N LEU A 147 -9.99 -15.92 -10.05
CA LEU A 147 -9.77 -16.81 -8.91
C LEU A 147 -8.31 -16.85 -8.41
N LEU A 148 -7.38 -16.43 -9.26
CA LEU A 148 -5.95 -16.37 -8.95
C LEU A 148 -5.47 -14.98 -8.52
N ALA A 149 -6.32 -13.97 -8.55
CA ALA A 149 -5.97 -12.57 -8.34
C ALA A 149 -5.23 -12.33 -7.00
N ASP A 150 -5.60 -13.06 -5.96
CA ASP A 150 -5.04 -12.96 -4.62
C ASP A 150 -3.87 -13.93 -4.35
N MET A 151 -3.52 -14.77 -5.31
CA MET A 151 -2.37 -15.66 -5.16
C MET A 151 -1.07 -14.86 -5.06
N PRO A 152 -0.19 -15.15 -4.08
CA PRO A 152 1.03 -14.36 -3.85
C PRO A 152 1.91 -14.23 -5.10
N GLN A 153 2.06 -15.32 -5.88
CA GLN A 153 2.84 -15.30 -7.10
C GLN A 153 2.24 -14.40 -8.18
N VAL A 154 0.91 -14.38 -8.31
CA VAL A 154 0.19 -13.57 -9.30
C VAL A 154 0.29 -12.09 -8.93
N ARG A 155 0.01 -11.75 -7.68
CA ARG A 155 0.17 -10.36 -7.18
C ARG A 155 1.59 -9.86 -7.38
N PHE A 156 2.57 -10.66 -7.00
CA PHE A 156 3.98 -10.31 -7.16
C PHE A 156 4.37 -10.06 -8.62
N ASN A 157 3.94 -10.94 -9.54
CA ASN A 157 4.19 -10.77 -10.97
C ASN A 157 3.50 -9.51 -11.54
N ARG A 158 2.29 -9.20 -11.08
CA ARG A 158 1.54 -7.98 -11.45
C ARG A 158 2.26 -6.72 -10.97
N ASP A 159 2.72 -6.71 -9.72
CA ASP A 159 3.45 -5.57 -9.16
C ASP A 159 4.78 -5.32 -9.92
N ILE A 160 5.48 -6.38 -10.35
CA ILE A 160 6.65 -6.25 -11.21
C ILE A 160 6.27 -5.69 -12.59
N ALA A 161 5.16 -6.13 -13.18
CA ALA A 161 4.68 -5.64 -14.47
C ALA A 161 4.35 -4.13 -14.44
N VAL A 162 3.90 -3.61 -13.30
CA VAL A 162 3.72 -2.17 -13.09
C VAL A 162 5.05 -1.43 -13.19
N LEU A 163 6.12 -1.95 -12.58
CA LEU A 163 7.45 -1.35 -12.67
C LEU A 163 8.08 -1.50 -14.06
N ASP A 164 7.77 -2.59 -14.78
CA ASP A 164 8.24 -2.81 -16.16
C ASP A 164 7.65 -1.81 -17.15
N SER A 165 6.42 -1.34 -16.88
CA SER A 165 5.73 -0.33 -17.67
C SER A 165 5.57 1.01 -16.95
N ILE A 166 6.50 1.35 -16.06
CA ILE A 166 6.39 2.46 -15.09
C ILE A 166 6.11 3.82 -15.74
N GLN A 167 6.59 4.05 -16.98
CA GLN A 167 6.39 5.31 -17.69
C GLN A 167 4.93 5.57 -18.06
N SER A 168 4.13 4.52 -18.23
CA SER A 168 2.71 4.60 -18.61
C SER A 168 1.74 4.38 -17.45
N ARG A 169 2.24 4.07 -16.25
CA ARG A 169 1.41 3.78 -15.06
C ARG A 169 1.17 5.03 -14.22
N GLY A 170 0.02 5.07 -13.54
CA GLY A 170 -0.30 6.11 -12.59
C GLY A 170 0.58 6.04 -11.33
N ASP A 171 0.82 7.19 -10.71
CA ASP A 171 1.71 7.31 -9.54
C ASP A 171 1.25 6.44 -8.36
N GLU A 172 -0.04 6.40 -8.07
CA GLU A 172 -0.62 5.57 -7.01
C GLU A 172 -0.39 4.07 -7.24
N GLU A 173 -0.49 3.61 -8.50
CA GLU A 173 -0.26 2.22 -8.87
C GLU A 173 1.21 1.85 -8.67
N VAL A 174 2.14 2.72 -9.08
CA VAL A 174 3.58 2.55 -8.86
C VAL A 174 3.92 2.48 -7.38
N ILE A 175 3.40 3.39 -6.57
CA ILE A 175 3.65 3.41 -5.11
C ILE A 175 3.11 2.15 -4.43
N ARG A 176 1.93 1.69 -4.82
CA ARG A 176 1.38 0.43 -4.32
C ARG A 176 2.29 -0.75 -4.65
N ALA A 177 2.73 -0.88 -5.89
CA ALA A 177 3.63 -1.94 -6.34
C ALA A 177 4.98 -1.89 -5.59
N VAL A 178 5.59 -0.72 -5.47
CA VAL A 178 6.85 -0.51 -4.74
C VAL A 178 6.73 -0.95 -3.28
N LYS A 179 5.65 -0.60 -2.59
CA LYS A 179 5.40 -1.01 -1.19
C LYS A 179 5.26 -2.52 -1.03
N GLN A 180 4.67 -3.21 -2.02
CA GLN A 180 4.54 -4.67 -1.98
C GLN A 180 5.85 -5.38 -2.31
N LEU A 181 6.66 -4.82 -3.21
CA LEU A 181 7.90 -5.41 -3.69
C LEU A 181 9.11 -5.11 -2.79
N SER A 182 9.02 -4.15 -1.88
CA SER A 182 10.12 -3.73 -1.00
C SER A 182 9.92 -4.13 0.46
N PRO A 183 10.98 -4.12 1.30
CA PRO A 183 10.86 -4.29 2.74
C PRO A 183 9.98 -3.21 3.38
N LYS A 184 9.16 -3.57 4.35
CA LYS A 184 8.19 -2.68 5.04
C LYS A 184 8.82 -1.63 5.97
N TRP A 185 10.04 -1.20 5.72
CA TRP A 185 10.66 -0.18 6.59
C TRP A 185 10.13 1.22 6.30
N LEU A 186 9.75 1.51 5.05
CA LEU A 186 9.20 2.80 4.64
C LEU A 186 7.96 3.17 5.48
N GLU A 187 7.07 2.20 5.69
CA GLU A 187 5.87 2.36 6.52
C GLU A 187 6.20 2.63 8.00
N ARG A 188 7.39 2.24 8.47
CA ARG A 188 7.88 2.48 9.85
C ARG A 188 8.57 3.82 10.00
N SER A 189 8.98 4.48 8.92
CA SER A 189 9.63 5.79 8.94
C SER A 189 8.64 6.86 9.42
N LYS A 190 9.01 7.60 10.49
CA LYS A 190 8.22 8.73 10.97
C LYS A 190 8.17 9.84 9.93
N PHE A 191 9.30 10.14 9.31
CA PHE A 191 9.41 11.13 8.25
C PHE A 191 8.49 10.80 7.07
N TYR A 192 8.53 9.56 6.56
CA TYR A 192 7.66 9.14 5.47
C TYR A 192 6.17 9.32 5.81
N ARG A 193 5.76 9.06 7.06
CA ARG A 193 4.35 9.24 7.46
C ARG A 193 3.91 10.71 7.51
N GLU A 194 4.83 11.60 7.85
CA GLU A 194 4.59 13.04 7.96
C GLU A 194 4.61 13.72 6.58
N TYR A 195 5.59 13.37 5.73
CA TYR A 195 5.78 13.92 4.38
C TYR A 195 5.47 12.92 3.27
N ARG A 196 4.38 12.18 3.42
CA ARG A 196 4.05 11.05 2.56
C ARG A 196 3.91 11.41 1.09
N GLU A 197 3.16 12.47 0.78
CA GLU A 197 2.90 12.91 -0.61
C GLU A 197 4.20 13.32 -1.31
N ASP A 198 5.07 14.01 -0.61
CA ASP A 198 6.36 14.44 -1.13
C ASP A 198 7.28 13.26 -1.39
N CYS A 199 7.35 12.34 -0.43
CA CYS A 199 8.16 11.13 -0.57
C CYS A 199 7.62 10.25 -1.70
N ASP A 200 6.32 10.05 -1.81
CA ASP A 200 5.69 9.27 -2.88
C ASP A 200 6.00 9.90 -4.26
N THR A 201 5.92 11.23 -4.37
CA THR A 201 6.29 11.97 -5.59
C THR A 201 7.76 11.75 -5.97
N VAL A 202 8.68 11.90 -5.03
CA VAL A 202 10.11 11.69 -5.31
C VAL A 202 10.41 10.24 -5.64
N ILE A 203 9.80 9.27 -4.95
CA ILE A 203 9.95 7.83 -5.25
C ILE A 203 9.57 7.55 -6.71
N VAL A 204 8.41 8.03 -7.16
CA VAL A 204 7.96 7.79 -8.54
C VAL A 204 8.89 8.43 -9.55
N ARG A 205 9.27 9.70 -9.36
CA ARG A 205 10.18 10.43 -10.26
C ARG A 205 11.55 9.75 -10.35
N VAL A 206 12.12 9.36 -9.21
CA VAL A 206 13.41 8.64 -9.15
C VAL A 206 13.33 7.31 -9.90
N LEU A 207 12.29 6.50 -9.64
CA LEU A 207 12.14 5.19 -10.29
C LEU A 207 11.91 5.31 -11.81
N ARG A 208 11.15 6.30 -12.28
CA ARG A 208 10.99 6.58 -13.72
C ARG A 208 12.31 6.96 -14.38
N ARG A 209 13.09 7.85 -13.77
CA ARG A 209 14.42 8.21 -14.27
C ARG A 209 15.41 7.05 -14.19
N MET A 210 15.31 6.21 -13.16
CA MET A 210 16.10 5.00 -13.10
C MET A 210 15.76 4.04 -14.26
N ALA A 211 14.47 3.80 -14.51
CA ALA A 211 14.03 2.95 -15.62
C ALA A 211 14.55 3.48 -16.96
N GLU A 212 14.39 4.77 -17.24
CA GLU A 212 14.92 5.42 -18.44
C GLU A 212 16.44 5.27 -18.57
N HIS A 213 17.18 5.43 -17.47
CA HIS A 213 18.63 5.23 -17.48
C HIS A 213 19.02 3.79 -17.79
N TYR A 214 18.31 2.82 -17.21
CA TYR A 214 18.56 1.40 -17.51
C TYR A 214 18.25 1.07 -18.97
N ASP A 215 17.14 1.56 -19.51
CA ASP A 215 16.72 1.32 -20.89
C ASP A 215 17.66 1.94 -21.91
N THR A 216 18.25 3.11 -21.61
CA THR A 216 19.11 3.86 -22.54
C THR A 216 20.59 3.53 -22.42
N ARG A 217 21.07 3.15 -21.24
CA ARG A 217 22.51 3.04 -20.93
C ARG A 217 22.97 1.67 -20.43
N CYS A 218 22.04 0.76 -20.11
CA CYS A 218 22.37 -0.54 -19.56
C CYS A 218 21.93 -1.67 -20.50
N LYS A 219 22.55 -2.85 -20.33
CA LYS A 219 22.17 -4.05 -21.10
C LYS A 219 20.89 -4.71 -20.61
N LYS A 220 20.54 -4.44 -19.35
CA LYS A 220 19.38 -5.00 -18.68
C LYS A 220 18.45 -3.87 -18.30
N THR A 221 17.16 -4.11 -18.38
CA THR A 221 16.17 -3.16 -17.85
C THR A 221 16.25 -3.06 -16.32
N MET A 222 15.63 -2.04 -15.74
CA MET A 222 15.54 -1.90 -14.29
C MET A 222 14.89 -3.14 -13.66
N VAL A 223 13.81 -3.62 -14.25
CA VAL A 223 13.11 -4.82 -13.76
C VAL A 223 13.99 -6.07 -13.84
N GLU A 224 14.70 -6.27 -14.93
CA GLU A 224 15.65 -7.40 -15.04
C GLU A 224 16.77 -7.34 -14.00
N GLN A 225 17.23 -6.14 -13.67
CA GLN A 225 18.28 -5.95 -12.67
C GLN A 225 17.83 -6.26 -11.24
N TYR A 226 16.58 -5.96 -10.92
CA TYR A 226 16.03 -6.10 -9.57
C TYR A 226 15.26 -7.40 -9.36
N PHE A 227 14.53 -7.87 -10.38
CA PHE A 227 13.57 -8.97 -10.26
C PHE A 227 13.84 -10.14 -11.23
N GLY A 228 14.89 -10.06 -12.04
CA GLY A 228 15.21 -11.09 -13.02
C GLY A 228 14.43 -10.94 -14.32
N SER A 229 14.81 -11.78 -15.29
CA SER A 229 14.32 -11.67 -16.67
C SER A 229 12.90 -12.20 -16.82
N PHE A 230 12.17 -11.63 -17.77
CA PHE A 230 10.90 -12.18 -18.25
C PHE A 230 11.20 -13.36 -19.18
N THR A 231 10.90 -14.56 -18.74
CA THR A 231 11.30 -15.80 -19.41
C THR A 231 10.16 -16.77 -19.59
N GLN A 232 10.31 -17.66 -20.57
CA GLN A 232 9.45 -18.82 -20.74
C GLN A 232 10.19 -20.07 -20.27
N SER A 233 9.55 -20.87 -19.42
CA SER A 233 10.07 -22.15 -18.92
C SER A 233 9.05 -23.26 -19.07
N GLN A 234 9.51 -24.50 -19.21
CA GLN A 234 8.62 -25.64 -19.14
C GLN A 234 8.12 -25.85 -17.71
N VAL A 235 6.90 -26.32 -17.58
CA VAL A 235 6.24 -26.60 -16.29
C VAL A 235 5.41 -27.86 -16.38
N ILE A 236 5.40 -28.60 -15.29
CA ILE A 236 4.59 -29.80 -15.12
C ILE A 236 3.48 -29.43 -14.16
N LEU A 237 2.26 -29.24 -14.67
CA LEU A 237 1.10 -28.96 -13.80
C LEU A 237 0.84 -30.18 -12.90
N PHE A 238 0.46 -29.90 -11.64
CA PHE A 238 0.27 -30.91 -10.60
C PHE A 238 1.52 -31.76 -10.34
N ASP A 239 2.72 -31.13 -10.46
CA ASP A 239 3.95 -31.80 -10.06
C ASP A 239 3.84 -32.31 -8.63
N SER A 240 4.40 -33.49 -8.38
CA SER A 240 4.33 -34.16 -7.07
C SER A 240 2.91 -34.50 -6.58
N ALA A 241 1.92 -34.58 -7.49
CA ALA A 241 0.58 -35.11 -7.20
C ALA A 241 0.28 -36.41 -7.98
N VAL A 242 -0.63 -37.22 -7.45
CA VAL A 242 -1.25 -38.33 -8.21
C VAL A 242 -2.36 -37.71 -9.07
N PHE A 243 -2.03 -37.40 -10.31
CA PHE A 243 -2.93 -36.74 -11.24
C PHE A 243 -2.89 -37.43 -12.62
N HIS A 244 -4.08 -37.81 -13.11
CA HIS A 244 -4.20 -38.46 -14.45
C HIS A 244 -4.38 -37.37 -15.53
N ARG A 245 -3.30 -37.09 -16.26
CA ARG A 245 -3.33 -36.15 -17.38
C ARG A 245 -4.10 -36.73 -18.54
N ARG A 246 -5.07 -35.97 -19.06
CA ARG A 246 -5.73 -36.31 -20.32
C ARG A 246 -4.76 -36.11 -21.46
N GLN A 247 -4.86 -36.95 -22.45
CA GLN A 247 -4.14 -36.71 -23.72
C GLN A 247 -4.77 -35.50 -24.39
N GLU A 248 -4.05 -34.39 -24.42
CA GLU A 248 -4.46 -33.17 -25.09
C GLU A 248 -3.77 -33.09 -26.45
N GLN A 249 -4.54 -32.86 -27.51
CA GLN A 249 -4.02 -32.57 -28.85
C GLN A 249 -4.23 -31.09 -29.16
N GLY A 250 -3.29 -30.50 -29.92
CA GLY A 250 -3.34 -29.13 -30.31
C GLY A 250 -2.70 -28.17 -29.33
N SER A 251 -3.01 -26.90 -29.47
CA SER A 251 -2.42 -25.83 -28.69
C SER A 251 -3.50 -25.03 -28.00
N ARG A 252 -3.27 -24.64 -26.75
CA ARG A 252 -4.10 -23.68 -26.02
C ARG A 252 -3.26 -22.75 -25.19
N GLN A 253 -3.78 -21.57 -24.93
CA GLN A 253 -3.17 -20.57 -24.06
C GLN A 253 -4.12 -20.24 -22.92
N TYR A 254 -3.55 -20.04 -21.74
CA TYR A 254 -4.27 -19.54 -20.59
C TYR A 254 -3.52 -18.30 -20.06
N THR A 255 -4.23 -17.17 -20.01
CA THR A 255 -3.68 -15.88 -19.57
C THR A 255 -4.15 -15.60 -18.15
N VAL A 256 -3.21 -15.55 -17.21
CA VAL A 256 -3.46 -15.15 -15.82
C VAL A 256 -3.52 -13.62 -15.72
N ASP A 257 -2.51 -12.94 -16.28
CA ASP A 257 -2.43 -11.49 -16.48
C ASP A 257 -1.52 -11.16 -17.68
N GLU A 258 -1.27 -9.86 -17.95
CA GLU A 258 -0.47 -9.38 -19.08
C GLU A 258 0.89 -10.05 -19.20
N LYS A 259 1.53 -10.35 -18.08
CA LYS A 259 2.90 -10.89 -17.98
C LYS A 259 2.94 -12.26 -17.30
N TYR A 260 1.82 -12.99 -17.25
CA TYR A 260 1.76 -14.32 -16.68
C TYR A 260 0.89 -15.22 -17.55
N ILE A 261 1.51 -15.95 -18.45
CA ILE A 261 0.83 -16.69 -19.52
C ILE A 261 1.29 -18.13 -19.52
N TYR A 262 0.35 -19.05 -19.47
CA TYR A 262 0.58 -20.49 -19.71
C TYR A 262 0.26 -20.85 -21.16
N ARG A 263 1.08 -21.72 -21.75
CA ARG A 263 0.85 -22.30 -23.07
C ARG A 263 0.98 -23.81 -23.00
N CYS A 264 0.02 -24.50 -23.58
CA CYS A 264 0.03 -25.93 -23.75
C CYS A 264 0.17 -26.26 -25.23
N HIS A 265 1.07 -27.19 -25.58
CA HIS A 265 1.17 -27.76 -26.91
C HIS A 265 1.27 -29.27 -26.79
N ASN A 266 0.25 -29.98 -27.28
CA ASN A 266 0.16 -31.45 -27.20
C ASN A 266 0.39 -31.97 -25.77
N GLY A 267 -0.19 -31.34 -24.77
CA GLY A 267 -0.06 -31.74 -23.37
C GLY A 267 1.21 -31.27 -22.66
N LEU A 268 2.14 -30.65 -23.38
CA LEU A 268 3.33 -30.03 -22.79
C LEU A 268 3.06 -28.58 -22.44
N TRP A 269 3.24 -28.25 -21.18
CA TRP A 269 2.99 -26.92 -20.66
C TRP A 269 4.26 -26.11 -20.52
N SER A 270 4.16 -24.85 -20.85
CA SER A 270 5.16 -23.81 -20.54
C SER A 270 4.50 -22.63 -19.89
N VAL A 271 5.24 -21.90 -19.08
CA VAL A 271 4.81 -20.67 -18.44
C VAL A 271 5.76 -19.53 -18.77
N GLN A 272 5.21 -18.39 -19.12
CA GLN A 272 5.95 -17.16 -19.36
C GLN A 272 5.63 -16.19 -18.22
N LYS A 273 6.64 -15.82 -17.44
CA LYS A 273 6.54 -14.91 -16.29
C LYS A 273 7.92 -14.37 -15.92
N TYR A 274 7.99 -13.47 -14.94
CA TYR A 274 9.27 -13.08 -14.36
C TYR A 274 9.90 -14.26 -13.60
N SER A 275 11.22 -14.40 -13.73
CA SER A 275 11.95 -15.59 -13.25
C SER A 275 12.09 -15.67 -11.73
N CYS A 276 11.87 -14.56 -11.01
CA CYS A 276 12.02 -14.59 -9.56
C CYS A 276 10.77 -15.09 -8.84
N ILE A 277 10.99 -15.60 -7.64
CA ILE A 277 9.94 -16.01 -6.70
C ILE A 277 9.49 -14.82 -5.84
N PRO A 278 8.26 -14.83 -5.30
CA PRO A 278 7.80 -13.78 -4.41
C PRO A 278 8.72 -13.60 -3.20
N HIS A 279 9.29 -12.42 -3.09
CA HIS A 279 10.10 -12.00 -1.95
C HIS A 279 10.18 -10.48 -1.88
N SER A 280 10.53 -9.97 -0.72
CA SER A 280 10.82 -8.56 -0.54
C SER A 280 12.20 -8.21 -1.09
N ASN A 281 12.27 -7.30 -2.06
CA ASN A 281 13.53 -6.94 -2.72
C ASN A 281 14.36 -5.97 -1.90
N GLY A 282 15.46 -6.47 -1.30
CA GLY A 282 16.37 -5.67 -0.47
C GLY A 282 17.05 -4.52 -1.22
N LYS A 283 17.43 -4.73 -2.49
CA LYS A 283 18.07 -3.67 -3.32
C LYS A 283 17.11 -2.51 -3.60
N LEU A 284 15.84 -2.80 -3.88
CA LEU A 284 14.82 -1.77 -3.99
C LEU A 284 14.63 -1.05 -2.65
N GLY A 285 14.65 -1.80 -1.54
CA GLY A 285 14.61 -1.24 -0.19
C GLY A 285 15.77 -0.28 0.09
N ASP A 286 16.97 -0.58 -0.38
CA ASP A 286 18.13 0.32 -0.23
C ASP A 286 17.96 1.63 -1.01
N VAL A 287 17.36 1.60 -2.20
CA VAL A 287 17.00 2.82 -2.96
C VAL A 287 15.97 3.66 -2.19
N LEU A 288 14.91 3.05 -1.69
CA LEU A 288 13.89 3.76 -0.91
C LEU A 288 14.45 4.36 0.36
N LYS A 289 15.37 3.66 1.01
CA LYS A 289 16.06 4.17 2.21
C LYS A 289 16.99 5.34 1.89
N ALA A 290 17.63 5.33 0.73
CA ALA A 290 18.42 6.46 0.27
C ALA A 290 17.53 7.68 -0.04
N ILE A 291 16.37 7.49 -0.63
CA ILE A 291 15.38 8.55 -0.86
C ILE A 291 14.94 9.18 0.47
N ASP A 292 14.54 8.36 1.45
CA ASP A 292 14.14 8.86 2.77
C ASP A 292 15.29 9.64 3.45
N ALA A 293 16.53 9.15 3.34
CA ALA A 293 17.69 9.82 3.94
C ALA A 293 17.95 11.20 3.30
N VAL A 294 17.96 11.29 1.97
CA VAL A 294 18.18 12.54 1.24
C VAL A 294 17.03 13.52 1.48
N MET A 295 15.79 13.05 1.46
CA MET A 295 14.62 13.89 1.74
C MET A 295 14.67 14.47 3.16
N ARG A 296 15.05 13.69 4.17
CA ARG A 296 15.26 14.19 5.55
C ARG A 296 16.32 15.29 5.60
N GLU A 297 17.42 15.11 4.90
CA GLU A 297 18.47 16.12 4.82
C GLU A 297 17.94 17.42 4.18
N CYS A 298 17.20 17.30 3.10
CA CYS A 298 16.59 18.45 2.42
C CYS A 298 15.56 19.21 3.27
N TYR A 299 14.84 18.48 4.15
CA TYR A 299 13.83 19.06 5.06
C TYR A 299 14.40 19.42 6.45
N GLY A 300 15.69 19.23 6.69
CA GLY A 300 16.28 19.45 8.01
C GLY A 300 15.70 18.55 9.12
N TYR A 301 15.13 17.40 8.76
CA TYR A 301 14.36 16.55 9.66
C TYR A 301 15.22 15.56 10.45
N GLY A 302 15.39 15.80 11.73
CA GLY A 302 15.96 14.86 12.68
C GLY A 302 17.42 14.47 12.42
N ARG A 303 17.80 13.22 12.76
CA ARG A 303 19.16 12.72 12.56
C ARG A 303 19.32 12.08 11.19
N PRO A 304 20.50 12.20 10.53
CA PRO A 304 20.78 11.51 9.27
C PRO A 304 20.63 10.00 9.41
N ILE A 305 20.04 9.37 8.39
CA ILE A 305 19.91 7.91 8.30
C ILE A 305 21.00 7.37 7.39
N GLN A 306 21.70 6.33 7.84
CA GLN A 306 22.67 5.63 7.00
C GLN A 306 21.97 4.70 6.03
N TYR A 307 22.40 4.69 4.77
CA TYR A 307 21.93 3.78 3.72
C TYR A 307 23.13 3.10 3.03
N LYS A 308 22.86 1.95 2.39
CA LYS A 308 23.89 1.11 1.76
C LYS A 308 24.00 1.26 0.24
N LEU A 309 23.32 2.24 -0.34
CA LEU A 309 23.33 2.44 -1.79
C LEU A 309 24.65 3.07 -2.23
N GLU A 310 25.47 2.29 -2.99
CA GLU A 310 26.79 2.72 -3.46
C GLU A 310 26.76 3.29 -4.89
N THR A 311 25.66 3.13 -5.60
CA THR A 311 25.54 3.53 -7.01
C THR A 311 25.40 5.03 -7.15
N LYS A 312 26.50 5.72 -7.46
CA LYS A 312 26.60 7.18 -7.50
C LYS A 312 25.57 7.87 -8.40
N TRP A 313 25.24 7.29 -9.56
CA TRP A 313 24.28 7.91 -10.47
C TRP A 313 22.83 7.86 -9.92
N ILE A 314 22.47 6.82 -9.17
CA ILE A 314 21.16 6.75 -8.50
C ILE A 314 21.08 7.81 -7.39
N ILE A 315 22.14 7.94 -6.58
CA ILE A 315 22.21 8.97 -5.53
C ILE A 315 22.05 10.36 -6.14
N LYS A 316 22.70 10.63 -7.28
CA LYS A 316 22.58 11.89 -7.98
C LYS A 316 21.14 12.16 -8.44
N ILE A 317 20.45 11.17 -9.02
CA ILE A 317 19.04 11.29 -9.41
C ILE A 317 18.17 11.60 -8.18
N ILE A 318 18.39 10.91 -7.06
CA ILE A 318 17.64 11.15 -5.83
C ILE A 318 17.80 12.59 -5.34
N GLN A 319 19.05 13.09 -5.32
CA GLN A 319 19.34 14.45 -4.90
C GLN A 319 18.69 15.50 -5.82
N GLU A 320 18.78 15.30 -7.14
CA GLU A 320 18.16 16.18 -8.11
C GLU A 320 16.63 16.22 -7.95
N GLU A 321 15.95 15.07 -7.80
CA GLU A 321 14.50 15.06 -7.67
C GLU A 321 14.01 15.62 -6.33
N ALA A 322 14.74 15.40 -5.25
CA ALA A 322 14.43 16.01 -3.96
C ALA A 322 14.56 17.56 -4.02
N GLN A 323 15.62 18.08 -4.66
CA GLN A 323 15.83 19.52 -4.83
C GLN A 323 14.78 20.13 -5.77
N ASN A 324 14.43 19.45 -6.87
CA ASN A 324 13.40 19.90 -7.80
C ASN A 324 12.03 20.05 -7.09
N LEU A 325 11.65 19.06 -6.29
CA LEU A 325 10.39 19.13 -5.53
C LEU A 325 10.36 20.33 -4.58
N LEU A 326 11.46 20.59 -3.85
CA LEU A 326 11.55 21.74 -2.95
C LEU A 326 11.50 23.08 -3.70
N ALA A 327 12.17 23.17 -4.86
CA ALA A 327 12.12 24.35 -5.72
C ALA A 327 10.69 24.59 -6.25
N GLU A 328 10.01 23.53 -6.68
CA GLU A 328 8.60 23.60 -7.12
C GLU A 328 7.68 24.11 -6.01
N LYS A 329 7.86 23.64 -4.75
CA LYS A 329 7.06 24.09 -3.60
C LYS A 329 7.31 25.54 -3.28
N LYS A 330 8.58 25.98 -3.20
CA LYS A 330 8.92 27.40 -2.99
C LYS A 330 8.32 28.30 -4.08
N ALA A 331 8.45 27.90 -5.34
CA ALA A 331 7.85 28.65 -6.44
C ALA A 331 6.30 28.68 -6.38
N ALA A 332 5.67 27.63 -5.85
CA ALA A 332 4.22 27.59 -5.65
C ALA A 332 3.78 28.48 -4.47
N GLU A 333 4.57 28.55 -3.40
CA GLU A 333 4.36 29.43 -2.26
C GLU A 333 4.55 30.88 -2.64
N GLU A 334 5.64 31.23 -3.35
CA GLU A 334 5.89 32.56 -3.87
C GLU A 334 4.77 33.06 -4.78
N LYS A 335 4.19 32.19 -5.62
CA LYS A 335 3.03 32.54 -6.45
C LYS A 335 1.76 32.80 -5.63
N LYS A 336 1.58 32.16 -4.48
CA LYS A 336 0.45 32.43 -3.58
C LYS A 336 0.59 33.78 -2.86
N ILE A 337 1.85 34.19 -2.61
CA ILE A 337 2.18 35.47 -1.92
C ILE A 337 2.24 36.65 -2.90
N THR A 338 2.17 36.45 -4.22
CA THR A 338 2.11 37.57 -5.18
C THR A 338 0.79 38.31 -4.99
N ILE A 339 0.79 39.28 -4.08
CA ILE A 339 -0.25 40.30 -3.95
C ILE A 339 -0.35 40.98 -5.31
N ASP A 340 -1.54 41.00 -5.89
CA ASP A 340 -1.82 41.69 -7.14
C ASP A 340 -1.71 43.20 -6.90
N TYR A 341 -0.50 43.74 -7.00
CA TYR A 341 -0.21 45.15 -6.84
C TYR A 341 -1.01 46.04 -7.79
N SER A 342 -1.47 45.50 -8.91
CA SER A 342 -2.37 46.21 -9.82
C SER A 342 -3.76 46.42 -9.22
N ARG A 343 -4.23 45.41 -8.47
CA ARG A 343 -5.50 45.50 -7.71
C ARG A 343 -5.41 46.44 -6.50
N LEU A 344 -4.26 46.41 -5.79
CA LEU A 344 -3.97 47.33 -4.69
C LEU A 344 -3.86 48.79 -5.17
N ALA A 345 -3.20 49.03 -6.31
CA ALA A 345 -3.11 50.35 -6.93
C ALA A 345 -4.50 50.86 -7.33
N ARG A 346 -5.37 50.01 -7.85
CA ARG A 346 -6.75 50.33 -8.20
C ARG A 346 -7.60 50.62 -6.98
N ILE A 347 -7.51 49.83 -5.92
CA ILE A 347 -8.22 50.05 -4.65
C ILE A 347 -7.76 51.37 -4.01
N ARG A 348 -6.46 51.69 -4.03
CA ARG A 348 -5.93 52.95 -3.56
C ARG A 348 -6.42 54.15 -4.40
N SER A 349 -6.49 54.00 -5.73
CA SER A 349 -7.08 55.01 -6.60
C SER A 349 -8.54 55.22 -6.36
N ASP A 350 -9.32 54.14 -6.22
CA ASP A 350 -10.76 54.22 -5.94
C ASP A 350 -11.05 54.80 -4.51
N ALA A 351 -10.20 54.47 -3.54
CA ALA A 351 -10.27 55.07 -2.20
C ALA A 351 -9.91 56.56 -2.19
N ALA A 352 -8.92 57.01 -3.01
CA ALA A 352 -8.56 58.39 -3.16
C ALA A 352 -9.70 59.20 -3.80
N VAL A 353 -10.33 58.64 -4.86
CA VAL A 353 -11.51 59.26 -5.51
C VAL A 353 -12.69 59.37 -4.56
N THR A 354 -12.91 58.33 -3.72
CA THR A 354 -14.00 58.37 -2.71
C THR A 354 -13.70 59.38 -1.63
N ARG A 355 -12.45 59.50 -1.17
CA ARG A 355 -12.04 60.48 -0.18
C ARG A 355 -12.18 61.90 -0.72
N ASP A 356 -11.77 62.15 -1.97
CA ASP A 356 -11.88 63.48 -2.60
C ASP A 356 -13.37 63.89 -2.80
N ARG A 357 -14.26 62.92 -3.08
CA ARG A 357 -15.71 63.17 -3.13
C ARG A 357 -16.28 63.51 -1.78
N LEU A 358 -15.86 62.83 -0.72
CA LEU A 358 -16.31 63.09 0.65
C LEU A 358 -15.77 64.45 1.17
N MET A 359 -14.55 64.84 0.80
CA MET A 359 -14.01 66.15 1.16
C MET A 359 -14.71 67.33 0.45
N VAL A 360 -15.31 67.10 -0.73
CA VAL A 360 -16.07 68.15 -1.45
C VAL A 360 -17.47 68.33 -0.84
N GLU A 361 -18.01 67.36 -0.13
CA GLU A 361 -19.28 67.52 0.58
C GLU A 361 -19.15 68.15 1.98
N GLU A 362 -17.95 68.12 2.61
CA GLU A 362 -17.67 68.75 3.90
C GLU A 362 -17.38 70.28 3.85
N GLU A 363 -17.13 70.86 2.66
CA GLU A 363 -16.90 72.30 2.51
C GLU A 363 -18.19 73.12 2.49
N ALA A 364 -19.37 72.52 2.73
CA ALA A 364 -20.67 73.20 2.65
C ALA A 364 -21.38 73.43 3.97
N GLU A 365 -20.80 73.20 5.14
CA GLU A 365 -21.42 73.58 6.43
C GLU A 365 -20.41 74.34 7.32
N GLU A 366 -20.60 75.69 7.39
CA GLU A 366 -19.87 76.60 8.20
C GLU A 366 -20.37 76.70 9.66
N GLU A 367 -19.37 76.80 10.55
CA GLU A 367 -19.29 77.55 11.79
C GLU A 367 -20.09 77.18 13.06
N ALA A 368 -19.27 76.84 14.09
CA ALA A 368 -19.26 77.51 15.39
C ALA A 368 -18.04 77.10 16.25
N PRO A 369 -17.46 77.98 17.08
CA PRO A 369 -16.05 77.89 17.49
C PRO A 369 -15.81 77.12 18.80
N PRO A 370 -14.49 76.92 19.15
CA PRO A 370 -14.01 75.69 19.83
C PRO A 370 -13.94 75.84 21.35
N ALA A 371 -14.13 74.72 22.04
CA ALA A 371 -13.68 74.52 23.41
C ALA A 371 -12.27 73.86 23.41
N GLN A 372 -11.36 74.49 24.17
CA GLN A 372 -9.97 74.15 24.30
C GLN A 372 -9.76 72.70 24.83
N PRO A 373 -8.71 71.97 24.33
CA PRO A 373 -8.32 70.65 24.83
C PRO A 373 -7.46 70.76 26.10
N PRO A 374 -7.45 69.73 26.94
CA PRO A 374 -6.45 69.63 28.02
C PRO A 374 -5.12 69.17 27.50
N GLU A 375 -4.05 69.68 28.08
CA GLU A 375 -2.65 69.56 27.78
C GLU A 375 -2.15 68.11 27.64
N PRO A 376 -1.09 67.86 26.81
CA PRO A 376 -0.59 66.53 26.49
C PRO A 376 0.30 65.97 27.61
N ALA A 377 0.07 64.72 27.94
CA ALA A 377 1.01 63.91 28.70
C ALA A 377 2.28 63.63 27.85
N ALA A 378 3.42 63.62 28.54
CA ALA A 378 4.77 63.55 28.02
C ALA A 378 4.97 62.44 26.95
N GLU A 379 5.81 62.75 25.96
CA GLU A 379 6.29 61.81 24.96
C GLU A 379 7.23 60.79 25.61
N PRO A 380 7.07 59.47 25.37
CA PRO A 380 8.07 58.48 25.77
C PRO A 380 9.25 58.53 24.80
N GLU A 381 10.39 58.96 25.31
CA GLU A 381 11.63 59.13 24.49
C GLU A 381 12.36 57.83 24.09
N ASP A 382 11.85 56.61 24.47
CA ASP A 382 12.64 55.36 24.33
C ASP A 382 11.88 54.17 23.74
N THR A 383 10.73 54.33 23.08
CA THR A 383 10.03 53.20 22.45
C THR A 383 9.72 53.45 20.98
N PRO A 384 9.76 52.42 20.10
CA PRO A 384 9.47 52.58 18.67
C PRO A 384 7.96 52.82 18.39
N LEU A 385 7.11 52.80 19.40
CA LEU A 385 5.65 52.88 19.27
C LEU A 385 5.18 54.32 19.10
N THR A 386 4.10 54.52 18.32
CA THR A 386 3.40 55.83 18.28
C THR A 386 2.61 56.06 19.58
N LYS A 387 2.18 57.32 19.82
CA LYS A 387 1.40 57.67 21.01
C LYS A 387 0.14 56.81 21.19
N ASP A 388 -0.55 56.51 20.10
CA ASP A 388 -1.79 55.71 20.15
C ASP A 388 -1.52 54.24 20.35
N GLU A 389 -0.46 53.69 19.72
CA GLU A 389 0.01 52.31 19.93
C GLU A 389 0.49 52.09 21.37
N TYR A 390 1.29 53.02 21.89
CA TYR A 390 1.76 53.02 23.29
C TYR A 390 0.60 53.03 24.27
N ARG A 391 -0.40 53.96 24.06
CA ARG A 391 -1.58 54.06 24.87
C ARG A 391 -2.46 52.81 24.83
N LEU A 392 -2.60 52.19 23.66
CA LEU A 392 -3.35 50.93 23.52
C LEU A 392 -2.63 49.79 24.26
N LEU A 393 -1.32 49.63 24.06
CA LEU A 393 -0.55 48.59 24.72
C LEU A 393 -0.53 48.78 26.25
N GLN A 394 -0.43 50.02 26.74
CA GLN A 394 -0.55 50.37 28.15
C GLN A 394 -1.94 50.02 28.70
N SER A 395 -3.01 50.30 27.94
CA SER A 395 -4.38 49.97 28.36
C SER A 395 -4.56 48.44 28.50
N LEU A 396 -4.02 47.66 27.56
CA LEU A 396 -4.10 46.22 27.62
C LEU A 396 -3.26 45.60 28.75
N LEU A 397 -2.04 46.13 29.00
CA LEU A 397 -1.13 45.62 30.05
C LEU A 397 -1.68 45.89 31.46
N TYR A 398 -2.39 47.00 31.67
CA TYR A 398 -2.87 47.40 32.97
C TYR A 398 -4.39 47.32 33.12
N GLY A 399 -5.09 46.66 32.17
CA GLY A 399 -6.53 46.43 32.23
C GLY A 399 -7.40 47.68 32.18
N ARG A 400 -6.92 48.73 31.50
CA ARG A 400 -7.64 49.98 31.33
C ARG A 400 -8.54 49.91 30.10
N ASP A 401 -9.60 50.74 30.10
CA ASP A 401 -10.54 50.83 28.96
C ASP A 401 -9.84 51.42 27.71
N TYR A 402 -10.01 50.79 26.58
CA TYR A 402 -9.49 51.20 25.25
C TYR A 402 -10.64 51.63 24.30
N GLY A 403 -11.86 51.84 24.79
CA GLY A 403 -13.01 52.33 24.00
C GLY A 403 -12.74 53.65 23.27
N TRP A 404 -11.70 54.40 23.70
CA TRP A 404 -11.26 55.62 23.05
C TRP A 404 -10.77 55.39 21.61
N VAL A 405 -10.27 54.20 21.26
CA VAL A 405 -9.83 53.87 19.92
C VAL A 405 -10.98 54.03 18.92
N ARG A 406 -12.15 53.51 19.25
CA ARG A 406 -13.36 53.65 18.42
C ARG A 406 -13.86 55.07 18.34
N SER A 407 -13.82 55.82 19.46
CA SER A 407 -14.26 57.23 19.49
C SER A 407 -13.33 58.20 18.78
N SER A 408 -12.06 57.80 18.58
CA SER A 408 -11.07 58.61 17.85
C SER A 408 -10.99 58.25 16.34
N GLY A 409 -11.89 57.38 15.82
CA GLY A 409 -11.93 57.01 14.44
C GLY A 409 -10.75 56.07 14.01
N LEU A 410 -9.99 55.53 14.97
CA LEU A 410 -8.89 54.65 14.72
C LEU A 410 -9.38 53.19 14.59
N MET A 411 -8.75 52.42 13.72
CA MET A 411 -9.04 51.01 13.58
C MET A 411 -8.15 50.19 14.53
N LEU A 412 -8.77 49.39 15.40
CA LEU A 412 -8.09 48.63 16.43
C LEU A 412 -7.08 47.63 15.81
N SER A 413 -7.47 46.95 14.72
CA SER A 413 -6.59 46.04 13.97
C SER A 413 -5.32 46.71 13.44
N VAL A 414 -5.43 47.94 12.97
CA VAL A 414 -4.25 48.69 12.44
C VAL A 414 -3.28 49.05 13.57
N LEU A 415 -3.78 49.35 14.77
CA LEU A 415 -2.92 49.61 15.93
C LEU A 415 -2.28 48.33 16.45
N VAL A 416 -3.00 47.20 16.44
CA VAL A 416 -2.48 45.86 16.82
C VAL A 416 -1.36 45.44 15.87
N ASP A 417 -1.61 45.53 14.57
CA ASP A 417 -0.59 45.21 13.54
C ASP A 417 0.62 46.13 13.69
N GLY A 418 0.43 47.43 13.89
CA GLY A 418 1.51 48.39 14.09
C GLY A 418 2.37 48.11 15.32
N ILE A 419 1.77 47.68 16.42
CA ILE A 419 2.47 47.27 17.64
C ILE A 419 3.31 46.00 17.36
N ASN A 420 2.69 44.98 16.77
CA ASN A 420 3.37 43.73 16.44
C ASN A 420 4.55 43.98 15.51
N ASP A 421 4.37 44.73 14.43
CA ASP A 421 5.45 45.03 13.47
C ASP A 421 6.64 45.74 14.11
N LYS A 422 6.36 46.76 14.97
CA LYS A 422 7.43 47.54 15.59
C LYS A 422 8.13 46.85 16.74
N LEU A 423 7.49 45.90 17.37
CA LEU A 423 8.07 45.13 18.47
C LEU A 423 8.66 43.80 17.98
N TYR A 424 8.45 43.45 16.71
CA TYR A 424 8.96 42.21 16.14
C TYR A 424 10.49 42.06 16.24
N ASP A 425 11.22 43.15 16.00
CA ASP A 425 12.70 43.14 16.12
C ASP A 425 13.19 42.89 17.56
N THR A 426 12.36 43.19 18.54
CA THR A 426 12.69 43.04 19.98
C THR A 426 12.31 41.65 20.50
N PHE A 427 11.11 41.15 20.12
CA PHE A 427 10.56 39.90 20.65
C PHE A 427 10.67 38.69 19.65
N SER A 428 10.99 38.96 18.37
CA SER A 428 11.05 37.99 17.28
C SER A 428 9.72 37.22 17.07
N ASP A 429 8.59 37.79 17.59
CA ASP A 429 7.26 37.23 17.50
C ASP A 429 6.21 38.34 17.70
N SER A 430 4.94 38.05 17.43
CA SER A 430 3.84 38.93 17.74
C SER A 430 3.61 38.99 19.27
N VAL A 431 3.34 40.18 19.82
CA VAL A 431 3.07 40.38 21.26
C VAL A 431 1.58 40.46 21.56
N LEU A 432 0.76 40.69 20.53
CA LEU A 432 -0.71 40.77 20.61
C LEU A 432 -1.32 39.74 19.63
N LEU A 433 -2.39 39.07 20.07
CA LEU A 433 -3.22 38.17 19.28
C LEU A 433 -4.64 38.70 19.16
N GLY A 434 -5.29 38.47 18.01
CA GLY A 434 -6.68 38.85 17.74
C GLY A 434 -6.87 40.32 17.46
N ASP A 435 -7.93 40.67 16.72
CA ASP A 435 -8.19 42.04 16.26
C ASP A 435 -9.24 42.75 17.10
N ASP A 436 -10.21 42.05 17.70
CA ASP A 436 -11.29 42.62 18.54
C ASP A 436 -11.99 41.51 19.37
N PRO A 437 -11.67 41.33 20.65
CA PRO A 437 -10.66 42.05 21.43
C PRO A 437 -9.24 41.54 21.20
N PRO A 438 -8.21 42.42 21.24
CA PRO A 438 -6.84 42.01 21.22
C PRO A 438 -6.41 41.44 22.57
N GLU A 439 -5.67 40.34 22.57
CA GLU A 439 -5.16 39.64 23.74
C GLU A 439 -3.65 39.71 23.81
N LEU A 440 -3.07 39.97 24.98
CA LEU A 440 -1.63 39.93 25.21
C LEU A 440 -1.15 38.49 25.32
N ILE A 441 -0.04 38.15 24.66
CA ILE A 441 0.61 36.86 24.82
C ILE A 441 1.26 36.81 26.20
N GLU A 442 0.89 35.83 27.01
CA GLU A 442 1.29 35.72 28.41
C GLU A 442 2.81 35.70 28.61
N ASP A 443 3.54 35.10 27.70
CA ASP A 443 5.02 34.91 27.74
C ASP A 443 5.76 36.26 27.68
N TYR A 444 5.19 37.30 27.08
CA TYR A 444 5.83 38.63 26.89
C TYR A 444 5.34 39.70 27.87
N ILE A 445 4.37 39.40 28.73
CA ILE A 445 3.76 40.40 29.65
C ILE A 445 4.80 40.98 30.63
N ALA A 446 5.74 40.20 31.10
CA ALA A 446 6.79 40.64 32.02
C ALA A 446 7.73 41.65 31.37
N ASP A 447 8.21 41.34 30.17
CA ASP A 447 9.17 42.14 29.41
C ASP A 447 8.48 43.43 28.88
N LEU A 448 7.22 43.32 28.47
CA LEU A 448 6.41 44.47 28.06
C LEU A 448 6.14 45.44 29.22
N LYS A 449 6.00 44.97 30.47
CA LYS A 449 5.84 45.82 31.65
C LYS A 449 7.14 46.54 32.06
N GLU A 450 8.30 46.00 31.72
CA GLU A 450 9.59 46.68 31.91
C GLU A 450 9.74 47.83 30.89
N MET A 451 9.21 47.63 29.67
CA MET A 451 9.31 48.63 28.59
C MET A 451 8.21 49.69 28.64
N ILE A 452 7.02 49.34 29.11
CA ILE A 452 5.85 50.23 29.17
C ILE A 452 5.48 50.58 30.64
N HIS A 453 5.83 51.76 31.03
CA HIS A 453 5.51 52.24 32.40
C HIS A 453 4.04 52.57 32.59
N PRO A 454 3.46 52.39 33.83
CA PRO A 454 2.04 52.57 34.10
C PRO A 454 1.53 54.03 33.95
#